data_f7b02316d7f31efc9767ef3349591fc6
#
_entry.id   f7b02316d7f31efc9767ef3349591fc6
#
_cell.length_a   1.000
_cell.length_b   1.000
_cell.length_c   1.000
_cell.angle_alpha   90.00
_cell.angle_beta   90.00
_cell.angle_gamma   90.00
#
_symmetry.space_group_name_H-M   'P 1'
#
loop_
_entity.id
_entity.type
_entity.pdbx_description
1 polymer ?
#
loop_
_entity_poly.entity_id
_entity_poly.type
_entity_poly.pdbx_seq_one_letter_code
_entity_poly.pdbx_strand_id
1 'polypeptide(L)'
;MRMRSQYNKELEEIQEAIVKTFSGVHGEKVLQFLEDMYQNQVSAVPEDPYSTYFNEGGRGLVIGIKQQIKSYKDSKQNDLKTH
;
A
#
# COMPACT_ATOMS: atom_id res chain seq x y z
N MET A 1 -12.82 23.39 5.34
CA MET A 1 -12.31 22.79 4.10
C MET A 1 -10.79 22.90 4.07
N ARG A 2 -10.10 21.78 3.81
CA ARG A 2 -8.64 21.80 3.75
C ARG A 2 -8.15 22.42 2.46
N MET A 3 -7.06 23.17 2.57
CA MET A 3 -6.41 23.70 1.38
C MET A 3 -5.71 22.57 0.64
N ARG A 4 -5.63 22.67 -0.69
CA ARG A 4 -5.03 21.66 -1.54
C ARG A 4 -3.58 21.34 -1.15
N SER A 5 -2.82 22.37 -0.76
CA SER A 5 -1.43 22.19 -0.35
C SER A 5 -1.31 21.40 0.96
N GLN A 6 -2.25 21.60 1.90
CA GLN A 6 -2.26 20.82 3.15
C GLN A 6 -2.59 19.36 2.90
N TYR A 7 -3.54 19.09 1.99
CA TYR A 7 -3.89 17.71 1.62
C TYR A 7 -2.69 16.98 1.03
N ASN A 8 -1.97 17.62 0.12
CA ASN A 8 -0.80 17.02 -0.51
C ASN A 8 0.30 16.74 0.50
N LYS A 9 0.50 17.64 1.45
CA LYS A 9 1.50 17.47 2.49
C LYS A 9 1.16 16.29 3.40
N GLU A 10 -0.11 16.18 3.81
CA GLU A 10 -0.56 15.07 4.63
C GLU A 10 -0.40 13.73 3.92
N LEU A 11 -0.69 13.70 2.63
CA LEU A 11 -0.52 12.49 1.82
C LEU A 11 0.94 12.08 1.75
N GLU A 12 1.86 13.03 1.55
CA GLU A 12 3.29 12.76 1.55
C GLU A 12 3.75 12.19 2.88
N GLU A 13 3.28 12.75 3.99
CA GLU A 13 3.63 12.27 5.33
C GLU A 13 3.16 10.84 5.55
N ILE A 14 1.95 10.52 5.09
CA ILE A 14 1.42 9.16 5.19
C ILE A 14 2.21 8.19 4.31
N GLN A 15 2.55 8.59 3.10
CA GLN A 15 3.36 7.74 2.22
C GLN A 15 4.73 7.47 2.81
N GLU A 16 5.35 8.50 3.38
CA GLU A 16 6.64 8.33 4.04
C GLU A 16 6.54 7.37 5.22
N ALA A 17 5.49 7.51 6.03
CA ALA A 17 5.26 6.62 7.16
C ALA A 17 5.05 5.17 6.71
N ILE A 18 4.30 4.96 5.64
CA ILE A 18 4.09 3.63 5.08
C ILE A 18 5.42 3.02 4.62
N VAL A 19 6.23 3.80 3.91
CA VAL A 19 7.53 3.31 3.43
C VAL A 19 8.43 2.94 4.61
N LYS A 20 8.49 3.78 5.62
CA LYS A 20 9.32 3.50 6.81
C LYS A 20 8.83 2.30 7.58
N THR A 21 7.51 2.12 7.66
CA THR A 21 6.92 0.98 8.36
C THR A 21 7.27 -0.34 7.70
N PHE A 22 7.21 -0.38 6.37
CA PHE A 22 7.39 -1.62 5.62
C PHE A 22 8.79 -1.77 5.02
N SER A 23 9.74 -0.92 5.41
CA SER A 23 11.14 -1.10 5.03
C SER A 23 11.89 -1.84 6.14
N GLY A 24 13.06 -2.38 5.79
CA GLY A 24 13.86 -3.16 6.72
C GLY A 24 13.36 -4.59 6.84
N VAL A 25 14.06 -5.39 7.62
CA VAL A 25 13.83 -6.83 7.70
C VAL A 25 12.43 -7.14 8.22
N HIS A 26 12.04 -6.49 9.30
CA HIS A 26 10.75 -6.79 9.93
C HIS A 26 9.58 -6.26 9.12
N GLY A 27 9.71 -5.05 8.59
CA GLY A 27 8.64 -4.46 7.77
C GLY A 27 8.40 -5.25 6.50
N GLU A 28 9.47 -5.69 5.85
CA GLU A 28 9.38 -6.50 4.65
C GLU A 28 8.72 -7.85 4.93
N LYS A 29 9.02 -8.46 6.08
CA LYS A 29 8.38 -9.71 6.48
C LYS A 29 6.88 -9.53 6.69
N VAL A 30 6.47 -8.44 7.32
CA VAL A 30 5.06 -8.17 7.54
C VAL A 30 4.35 -7.96 6.19
N LEU A 31 4.94 -7.18 5.30
CA LEU A 31 4.34 -6.95 4.00
C LEU A 31 4.22 -8.25 3.20
N GLN A 32 5.26 -9.10 3.23
CA GLN A 32 5.20 -10.40 2.58
C GLN A 32 4.09 -11.28 3.16
N PHE A 33 3.94 -11.27 4.47
CA PHE A 33 2.87 -12.00 5.14
C PHE A 33 1.49 -11.53 4.67
N LEU A 34 1.31 -10.21 4.57
CA LEU A 34 0.06 -9.65 4.09
C LEU A 34 -0.21 -10.00 2.63
N GLU A 35 0.82 -9.98 1.79
CA GLU A 35 0.70 -10.40 0.40
C GLU A 35 0.26 -11.85 0.30
N ASP A 36 0.89 -12.72 1.09
CA ASP A 36 0.56 -14.14 1.05
C ASP A 36 -0.87 -14.39 1.53
N MET A 37 -1.32 -13.67 2.54
CA MET A 37 -2.67 -13.86 3.07
C MET A 37 -3.76 -13.29 2.18
N TYR A 38 -3.53 -12.15 1.56
CA TYR A 38 -4.62 -11.40 0.93
C TYR A 38 -4.45 -11.19 -0.56
N GLN A 39 -3.23 -11.05 -1.05
CA GLN A 39 -3.02 -10.77 -2.48
C GLN A 39 -2.79 -12.03 -3.30
N ASN A 40 -2.01 -12.97 -2.80
CA ASN A 40 -1.57 -14.14 -3.59
C ASN A 40 -2.50 -15.34 -3.47
N GLN A 41 -3.47 -15.31 -2.57
CA GLN A 41 -4.43 -16.40 -2.44
C GLN A 41 -5.63 -16.18 -3.36
N VAL A 42 -6.34 -17.29 -3.67
CA VAL A 42 -7.58 -17.21 -4.44
C VAL A 42 -8.60 -16.44 -3.61
N SER A 43 -9.08 -15.31 -4.15
CA SER A 43 -10.00 -14.45 -3.43
C SER A 43 -11.45 -14.89 -3.55
N ALA A 44 -11.81 -15.58 -4.63
CA ALA A 44 -13.19 -16.03 -4.85
C ALA A 44 -13.43 -17.38 -4.15
N VAL A 45 -14.44 -17.42 -3.29
CA VAL A 45 -14.86 -18.64 -2.60
C VAL A 45 -16.22 -19.03 -3.16
N PRO A 46 -16.34 -20.17 -3.88
CA PRO A 46 -17.63 -20.59 -4.42
C PRO A 46 -18.68 -20.73 -3.32
N GLU A 47 -19.89 -20.28 -3.59
CA GLU A 47 -21.02 -20.39 -2.69
C GLU A 47 -20.94 -19.56 -1.42
N ASP A 48 -19.89 -18.68 -1.30
CA ASP A 48 -19.78 -17.80 -0.13
C ASP A 48 -19.40 -16.39 -0.56
N PRO A 49 -20.40 -15.56 -0.91
CA PRO A 49 -20.13 -14.19 -1.37
C PRO A 49 -19.50 -13.30 -0.28
N TYR A 50 -19.80 -13.55 1.00
CA TYR A 50 -19.21 -12.73 2.07
C TYR A 50 -17.72 -12.95 2.18
N SER A 51 -17.27 -14.20 2.11
CA SER A 51 -15.84 -14.49 2.13
C SER A 51 -15.13 -13.91 0.92
N THR A 52 -15.77 -13.93 -0.24
CA THR A 52 -15.23 -13.33 -1.46
C THR A 52 -15.04 -11.82 -1.28
N TYR A 53 -16.06 -11.13 -0.78
CA TYR A 53 -15.96 -9.68 -0.56
C TYR A 53 -14.90 -9.33 0.47
N PHE A 54 -14.81 -10.10 1.53
CA PHE A 54 -13.79 -9.89 2.56
C PHE A 54 -12.38 -10.05 1.97
N ASN A 55 -12.17 -11.11 1.21
CA ASN A 55 -10.88 -11.39 0.59
C ASN A 55 -10.48 -10.31 -0.42
N GLU A 56 -11.45 -9.85 -1.22
CA GLU A 56 -11.20 -8.76 -2.18
C GLU A 56 -10.86 -7.45 -1.48
N GLY A 57 -11.51 -7.16 -0.34
CA GLY A 57 -11.17 -5.98 0.45
C GLY A 57 -9.75 -6.03 0.98
N GLY A 58 -9.35 -7.19 1.52
CA GLY A 58 -7.98 -7.39 2.02
C GLY A 58 -6.95 -7.25 0.91
N ARG A 59 -7.24 -7.87 -0.24
CA ARG A 59 -6.37 -7.78 -1.41
C ARG A 59 -6.19 -6.33 -1.87
N GLY A 60 -7.29 -5.58 -1.94
CA GLY A 60 -7.24 -4.18 -2.33
C GLY A 60 -6.41 -3.33 -1.37
N LEU A 61 -6.52 -3.60 -0.08
CA LEU A 61 -5.73 -2.89 0.92
C LEU A 61 -4.23 -3.13 0.71
N VAL A 62 -3.83 -4.39 0.53
CA VAL A 62 -2.41 -4.73 0.33
C VAL A 62 -1.88 -4.09 -0.96
N ILE A 63 -2.64 -4.18 -2.04
CA ILE A 63 -2.27 -3.55 -3.30
C ILE A 63 -2.13 -2.03 -3.11
N GLY A 64 -3.04 -1.41 -2.37
CA GLY A 64 -2.99 0.02 -2.08
C GLY A 64 -1.72 0.41 -1.34
N ILE A 65 -1.33 -0.36 -0.32
CA ILE A 65 -0.10 -0.12 0.43
C ILE A 65 1.11 -0.18 -0.51
N LYS A 66 1.17 -1.19 -1.35
CA LYS A 66 2.29 -1.36 -2.30
C LYS A 66 2.34 -0.22 -3.31
N GLN A 67 1.20 0.26 -3.76
CA GLN A 67 1.13 1.40 -4.68
C GLN A 67 1.63 2.67 -4.03
N GLN A 68 1.32 2.89 -2.75
CA GLN A 68 1.83 4.06 -2.02
C GLN A 68 3.35 4.01 -1.88
N ILE A 69 3.89 2.84 -1.59
CA ILE A 69 5.34 2.66 -1.51
C ILE A 69 6.00 2.98 -2.85
N LYS A 70 5.45 2.44 -3.93
CA LYS A 70 5.97 2.67 -5.27
C LYS A 70 5.91 4.14 -5.66
N SER A 71 4.78 4.79 -5.41
CA SER A 71 4.61 6.20 -5.72
C SER A 71 5.62 7.08 -5.00
N TYR A 72 5.86 6.80 -3.73
CA TYR A 72 6.83 7.55 -2.94
C TYR A 72 8.24 7.39 -3.52
N LYS A 73 8.64 6.15 -3.81
CA LYS A 73 9.97 5.87 -4.35
C LYS A 73 10.16 6.50 -5.73
N ASP A 74 9.15 6.41 -6.59
CA ASP A 74 9.20 7.00 -7.92
C ASP A 74 9.32 8.52 -7.85
N SER A 75 8.59 9.15 -6.93
CA SER A 75 8.66 10.58 -6.72
C SER A 75 10.06 11.02 -6.29
N LYS A 76 10.68 10.28 -5.37
CA LYS A 76 12.04 10.60 -4.92
C LYS A 76 13.06 10.40 -6.02
N GLN A 77 12.92 9.38 -6.84
CA GLN A 77 13.82 9.17 -7.99
C GLN A 77 13.68 10.27 -9.02
N ASN A 78 12.45 10.72 -9.29
CA ASN A 78 12.24 11.82 -10.22
C ASN A 78 12.85 13.12 -9.73
N ASP A 79 12.76 13.39 -8.43
CA ASP A 79 13.38 14.56 -7.82
C ASP A 79 14.90 14.52 -8.02
N LEU A 80 15.51 13.34 -7.89
CA LEU A 80 16.94 13.18 -8.09
C LEU A 80 17.35 13.35 -9.57
N LYS A 81 16.49 12.95 -10.49
CA LYS A 81 16.78 13.00 -11.93
C LYS A 81 16.60 14.38 -12.54
N THR A 82 15.88 15.27 -11.88
CA THR A 82 15.61 16.61 -12.43
C THR A 82 16.73 17.60 -12.17
N HIS A 83 17.79 17.17 -11.56
CA HIS A 83 18.96 18.04 -11.32
C HIS A 83 20.08 17.85 -12.38
#